data_849022ed8fd7517ac5cabff0269e2b1d
#
_entry.id   849022ed8fd7517ac5cabff0269e2b1d
#
_cell.length_a   1.000
_cell.length_b   1.000
_cell.length_c   1.000
_cell.angle_alpha   90.00
_cell.angle_beta   90.00
_cell.angle_gamma   90.00
#
_symmetry.space_group_name_H-M   'P 1'
#
loop_
_entity.id
_entity.type
_entity.pdbx_description
1 polymer ?
#
loop_
_entity_poly.entity_id
_entity_poly.type
_entity_poly.pdbx_seq_one_letter_code
_entity_poly.pdbx_strand_id
1 'polypeptide(L)'
;MDTFTGMLTKIKLIKEKPLLVRFTLIAETTSVNCIIAKEILSKQIMMLPDDKYTIKVIGHLNKKDQLVVEKLSILDKDEYTNRLGI
;
A
#
# COMPACT_ATOMS: atom_id res chain seq x y z
N MET A 1 -0.83 -16.87 -2.07
CA MET A 1 -0.80 -15.41 -1.95
C MET A 1 -0.02 -14.98 -0.73
N ASP A 2 0.65 -13.87 -0.81
CA ASP A 2 1.44 -13.34 0.28
C ASP A 2 0.75 -12.14 0.92
N THR A 3 0.98 -11.96 2.21
CA THR A 3 0.45 -10.85 2.99
C THR A 3 1.60 -10.08 3.61
N PHE A 4 1.57 -8.75 3.46
CA PHE A 4 2.56 -7.86 4.08
C PHE A 4 1.87 -6.71 4.78
N THR A 5 2.47 -6.28 5.89
CA THR A 5 2.00 -5.14 6.66
C THR A 5 3.17 -4.21 6.91
N GLY A 6 2.99 -2.93 6.68
CA GLY A 6 4.04 -1.96 6.91
C GLY A 6 3.58 -0.55 6.67
N MET A 7 4.47 0.40 6.93
CA MET A 7 4.18 1.80 6.69
C MET A 7 4.27 2.11 5.20
N LEU A 8 3.24 2.78 4.70
CA LEU A 8 3.15 3.18 3.30
C LEU A 8 4.06 4.37 3.03
N THR A 9 4.95 4.22 2.04
CA THR A 9 5.87 5.28 1.66
C THR A 9 6.22 5.20 0.18
N LYS A 10 6.85 6.23 -0.34
CA LYS A 10 7.37 6.31 -1.72
C LYS A 10 6.30 5.99 -2.76
N ILE A 11 5.12 6.57 -2.60
CA ILE A 11 4.02 6.41 -3.56
C ILE A 11 4.41 7.12 -4.85
N LYS A 12 4.32 6.41 -5.97
CA LYS A 12 4.70 6.96 -7.26
C LYS A 12 3.80 6.47 -8.37
N LEU A 13 3.29 7.40 -9.16
CA LEU A 13 2.57 7.08 -10.39
C LEU A 13 3.57 6.65 -11.46
N ILE A 14 3.44 5.41 -11.93
CA ILE A 14 4.32 4.88 -12.97
C ILE A 14 3.75 5.12 -14.35
N LYS A 15 2.44 4.98 -14.49
CA LYS A 15 1.77 5.07 -15.79
C LYS A 15 0.31 5.46 -15.57
N GLU A 16 -0.23 6.28 -16.47
CA GLU A 16 -1.63 6.72 -16.36
C GLU A 16 -2.61 5.83 -17.11
N LYS A 17 -2.19 5.27 -18.25
CA LYS A 17 -3.08 4.45 -19.09
C LYS A 17 -2.35 3.21 -19.57
N PRO A 18 -2.64 2.04 -19.02
CA PRO A 18 -3.46 1.80 -17.84
C PRO A 18 -2.82 2.36 -16.57
N LEU A 19 -3.64 2.68 -15.58
CA LEU A 19 -3.15 3.26 -14.34
C LEU A 19 -2.28 2.25 -13.59
N LEU A 20 -1.05 2.65 -13.28
CA LEU A 20 -0.09 1.80 -12.61
C LEU A 20 0.62 2.62 -11.53
N VAL A 21 0.52 2.17 -10.29
CA VAL A 21 1.10 2.87 -9.13
C VAL A 21 2.06 1.94 -8.39
N ARG A 22 3.18 2.50 -7.96
CA ARG A 22 4.16 1.78 -7.13
C ARG A 22 4.27 2.44 -5.78
N PHE A 23 4.51 1.65 -4.75
CA PHE A 23 4.80 2.15 -3.41
C PHE A 23 5.67 1.14 -2.67
N THR A 24 6.17 1.54 -1.52
CA THR A 24 6.97 0.68 -0.67
C THR A 24 6.29 0.55 0.69
N LEU A 25 6.31 -0.65 1.26
CA LEU A 25 5.91 -0.90 2.63
C LEU A 25 7.15 -1.15 3.47
N ILE A 26 7.28 -0.39 4.55
CA ILE A 26 8.40 -0.54 5.46
C ILE A 26 7.90 -1.21 6.75
N ALA A 27 8.45 -2.39 7.04
CA ALA A 27 8.23 -3.10 8.30
C ALA A 27 9.50 -2.97 9.15
N GLU A 28 9.50 -3.54 10.35
CA GLU A 28 10.61 -3.37 11.30
C GLU A 28 11.99 -3.76 10.74
N THR A 29 12.06 -4.87 10.03
CA THR A 29 13.33 -5.43 9.57
C THR A 29 13.42 -5.56 8.07
N THR A 30 12.39 -5.16 7.34
CA THR A 30 12.35 -5.38 5.89
C THR A 30 11.49 -4.33 5.21
N SER A 31 11.66 -4.25 3.90
CA SER A 31 10.80 -3.42 3.07
C SER A 31 10.37 -4.23 1.85
N VAL A 32 9.19 -3.92 1.33
CA VAL A 32 8.62 -4.60 0.18
C VAL A 32 8.15 -3.57 -0.83
N ASN A 33 8.60 -3.73 -2.06
CA ASN A 33 8.11 -2.91 -3.16
C ASN A 33 6.81 -3.51 -3.68
N CYS A 34 5.80 -2.66 -3.81
CA CYS A 34 4.47 -3.07 -4.24
C CYS A 34 4.06 -2.36 -5.51
N ILE A 35 3.23 -3.01 -6.29
CA ILE A 35 2.72 -2.45 -7.54
C ILE A 35 1.22 -2.75 -7.62
N ILE A 36 0.45 -1.76 -8.06
CA ILE A 36 -0.99 -1.89 -8.21
C ILE A 36 -1.39 -1.54 -9.63
N ALA A 37 -2.11 -2.45 -10.29
CA ALA A 37 -2.69 -2.22 -11.60
C ALA A 37 -4.22 -2.08 -11.56
N LYS A 38 -4.84 -2.40 -10.43
CA LYS A 38 -6.29 -2.24 -10.26
C LYS A 38 -6.62 -0.77 -10.05
N GLU A 39 -7.46 -0.22 -10.89
CA GLU A 39 -7.75 1.21 -10.91
C GLU A 39 -8.27 1.74 -9.58
N ILE A 40 -9.23 1.04 -8.97
CA ILE A 40 -9.81 1.49 -7.71
C ILE A 40 -8.76 1.56 -6.60
N LEU A 41 -7.95 0.52 -6.47
CA LEU A 41 -6.89 0.47 -5.46
C LEU A 41 -5.81 1.50 -5.72
N SER A 42 -5.45 1.70 -6.98
CA SER A 42 -4.47 2.71 -7.39
C SER A 42 -4.91 4.10 -6.96
N LYS A 43 -6.17 4.44 -7.20
CA LYS A 43 -6.73 5.73 -6.82
C LYS A 43 -6.75 5.91 -5.31
N GLN A 44 -7.08 4.86 -4.56
CA GLN A 44 -7.07 4.91 -3.09
C GLN A 44 -5.67 5.22 -2.56
N ILE A 45 -4.66 4.53 -3.06
CA ILE A 45 -3.27 4.74 -2.63
C ILE A 45 -2.79 6.14 -2.98
N MET A 46 -3.13 6.63 -4.17
CA MET A 46 -2.70 7.97 -4.60
C MET A 46 -3.27 9.10 -3.76
N MET A 47 -4.35 8.83 -3.02
CA MET A 47 -4.96 9.82 -2.14
C MET A 47 -4.32 9.87 -0.76
N LEU A 48 -3.43 8.93 -0.44
CA LEU A 48 -2.79 8.85 0.87
C LEU A 48 -1.43 9.54 0.85
N PRO A 49 -1.05 10.19 1.95
CA PRO A 49 0.30 10.77 2.05
C PRO A 49 1.34 9.70 2.32
N ASP A 50 2.58 9.99 1.97
CA ASP A 50 3.72 9.14 2.33
C ASP A 50 3.99 9.20 3.83
N ASP A 51 4.56 8.13 4.36
CA ASP A 51 5.10 8.07 5.72
C ASP A 51 4.10 8.33 6.84
N LYS A 52 2.83 8.02 6.60
CA LYS A 52 1.80 8.27 7.60
C LYS A 52 1.01 7.03 7.99
N TYR A 53 0.54 6.27 7.03
CA TYR A 53 -0.38 5.16 7.30
C TYR A 53 0.31 3.82 7.25
N THR A 54 -0.12 2.94 8.16
CA THR A 54 0.21 1.52 8.11
C THR A 54 -0.89 0.83 7.34
N ILE A 55 -0.50 0.04 6.35
CA ILE A 55 -1.46 -0.70 5.54
C ILE A 55 -1.08 -2.16 5.47
N LYS A 56 -2.09 -2.98 5.23
CA LYS A 56 -1.93 -4.41 4.99
C LYS A 56 -2.28 -4.68 3.55
N VAL A 57 -1.43 -5.40 2.85
CA VAL A 57 -1.65 -5.76 1.45
C VAL A 57 -1.60 -7.27 1.28
N ILE A 58 -2.40 -7.75 0.34
CA ILE A 58 -2.43 -9.16 -0.04
C ILE A 58 -2.22 -9.23 -1.55
N GLY A 59 -1.30 -10.06 -1.98
CA GLY A 59 -1.02 -10.21 -3.39
C GLY A 59 -0.03 -11.33 -3.66
N HIS A 60 0.66 -11.24 -4.78
CA HIS A 60 1.65 -12.23 -5.17
C HIS A 60 2.91 -11.55 -5.68
N LEU A 61 4.05 -12.17 -5.47
CA LEU A 61 5.33 -11.67 -5.95
C LEU A 61 5.48 -11.96 -7.44
N ASN A 62 5.93 -10.95 -8.18
CA ASN A 62 6.26 -11.14 -9.58
C ASN A 62 7.74 -11.53 -9.74
N LYS A 63 8.21 -11.64 -10.99
CA LYS A 63 9.58 -12.04 -11.26
C LYS A 63 10.64 -11.03 -10.80
N LYS A 64 10.22 -9.79 -10.52
CA LYS A 64 11.11 -8.73 -10.06
C LYS A 64 11.05 -8.54 -8.53
N ASP A 65 10.46 -9.51 -7.84
CA ASP A 65 10.26 -9.45 -6.38
C ASP A 65 9.40 -8.27 -5.93
N GLN A 66 8.52 -7.80 -6.78
CA GLN A 66 7.52 -6.80 -6.45
C GLN A 66 6.22 -7.50 -6.08
N LEU A 67 5.56 -7.03 -5.04
CA LEU A 67 4.26 -7.57 -4.66
C LEU A 67 3.18 -6.92 -5.54
N VAL A 68 2.51 -7.74 -6.34
CA VAL A 68 1.37 -7.29 -7.14
C VAL A 68 0.15 -7.34 -6.24
N VAL A 69 -0.36 -6.18 -5.87
CA VAL A 69 -1.41 -6.04 -4.84
C VAL A 69 -2.78 -6.39 -5.41
N GLU A 70 -3.46 -7.29 -4.71
CA GLU A 70 -4.83 -7.70 -5.03
C GLU A 70 -5.85 -7.07 -4.09
N LYS A 71 -5.47 -6.92 -2.81
CA LYS A 71 -6.32 -6.32 -1.79
C LYS A 71 -5.46 -5.49 -0.85
N LEU A 72 -6.05 -4.45 -0.27
CA LEU A 72 -5.37 -3.66 0.75
C LEU A 72 -6.36 -3.18 1.82
N SER A 73 -5.83 -2.90 3.00
CA SER A 73 -6.60 -2.37 4.12
C SER A 73 -5.74 -1.36 4.88
N ILE A 74 -6.34 -0.26 5.29
CA ILE A 74 -5.68 0.75 6.12
C ILE A 74 -5.89 0.37 7.57
N LEU A 75 -4.81 0.23 8.33
CA LEU A 75 -4.87 -0.25 9.71
C LEU A 75 -4.94 0.84 10.78
N ASP A 76 -4.73 2.09 10.41
CA ASP A 76 -4.67 3.20 11.35
C ASP A 76 -6.03 3.77 11.75
N LYS A 77 -7.10 3.08 11.40
CA LYS A 77 -8.46 3.50 11.73
C LYS A 77 -8.71 3.64 13.23
N ASP A 78 -8.08 2.77 14.01
CA ASP A 78 -8.25 2.76 15.45
C ASP A 78 -7.66 4.00 16.09
N GLU A 79 -6.54 4.48 15.57
CA GLU A 79 -5.93 5.72 16.03
C GLU A 79 -6.88 6.90 15.82
N TYR A 80 -7.49 6.97 14.65
CA TYR A 80 -8.47 8.00 14.36
C TYR A 80 -9.66 7.94 15.31
N THR A 81 -10.15 6.75 15.57
CA THR A 81 -11.27 6.54 16.50
C THR A 81 -10.90 7.00 17.90
N ASN A 82 -9.68 6.71 18.34
CA ASN A 82 -9.22 7.12 19.65
C ASN A 82 -9.16 8.63 19.80
N ARG A 83 -8.79 9.36 18.75
CA ARG A 83 -8.79 10.83 18.77
C ARG A 83 -10.17 11.40 18.95
N LEU A 84 -11.17 10.70 18.49
CA LEU A 84 -12.56 11.13 18.64
C LEU A 84 -13.13 10.83 20.04
N GLY A 85 -12.32 10.21 20.91
CA GLY A 85 -12.74 9.92 22.25
C GLY A 85 -13.72 8.77 22.37
N ILE A 86 -13.68 7.91 21.41
CA ILE A 86 -14.59 6.77 21.33
C ILE A 86 -13.94 5.50 21.84
#